data_77c7de4612a301d54eda59f48d29e582
#
_entry.id   77c7de4612a301d54eda59f48d29e582
#
_cell.length_a   1.000
_cell.length_b   1.000
_cell.length_c   1.000
_cell.angle_alpha   90.00
_cell.angle_beta   90.00
_cell.angle_gamma   90.00
#
_symmetry.space_group_name_H-M   'P 1'
#
loop_
_entity.id
_entity.type
_entity.pdbx_description
1 polymer ?
#
loop_
_entity_poly.entity_id
_entity_poly.type
_entity_poly.pdbx_seq_one_letter_code
_entity_poly.pdbx_strand_id
1 'polypeptide(L)'
;RSGEVIGIQKMVHVAQVEQFYEQDYYTPSDDGFHVFNTEFGKIGIVVCFDRHYPESIRTESLQEADLILIPTVNTKAEPSEMFEWEVRVQAFQNSVAIAMCNRVGVEGEMDFAGESMAVDANGEILARADDTEQIVYVDINLEKSGKVREKRPYTRLRRKEFYV
;
A
#
# COMPACT_ATOMS: atom_id res chain seq x y z
N ARG A 1 3.23 19.54 -11.97
CA ARG A 1 4.56 19.36 -12.61
C ARG A 1 5.50 20.53 -12.31
N SER A 2 5.11 21.37 -11.36
CA SER A 2 5.92 22.48 -10.86
C SER A 2 7.08 22.03 -9.95
N GLY A 3 7.05 20.80 -9.43
CA GLY A 3 7.96 20.32 -8.38
C GLY A 3 7.52 20.73 -6.97
N GLU A 4 6.33 21.28 -6.82
CA GLU A 4 5.77 21.61 -5.52
C GLU A 4 5.45 20.36 -4.72
N VAL A 5 5.86 20.33 -3.43
CA VAL A 5 5.51 19.26 -2.48
C VAL A 5 4.08 19.51 -1.99
N ILE A 6 3.16 18.63 -2.36
CA ILE A 6 1.73 18.72 -1.98
C ILE A 6 1.44 18.11 -0.60
N GLY A 7 2.35 17.31 -0.08
CA GLY A 7 2.24 16.71 1.25
C GLY A 7 3.31 15.66 1.52
N ILE A 8 3.31 15.14 2.74
CA ILE A 8 4.23 14.11 3.22
C ILE A 8 3.41 13.09 4.00
N GLN A 9 3.54 11.81 3.69
CA GLN A 9 3.02 10.73 4.52
C GLN A 9 4.16 10.18 5.37
N LYS A 10 3.98 10.21 6.67
CA LYS A 10 4.86 9.55 7.65
C LYS A 10 4.34 8.15 7.93
N MET A 11 5.24 7.22 8.29
CA MET A 11 4.90 5.88 8.75
C MET A 11 4.17 5.96 10.10
N VAL A 12 3.01 5.31 10.21
CA VAL A 12 2.17 5.34 11.42
C VAL A 12 2.57 4.22 12.38
N HIS A 13 2.77 3.01 11.89
CA HIS A 13 3.19 1.86 12.67
C HIS A 13 4.65 1.53 12.34
N VAL A 14 5.54 1.81 13.27
CA VAL A 14 6.99 1.57 13.10
C VAL A 14 7.33 0.17 13.61
N ALA A 15 8.03 -0.62 12.80
CA ALA A 15 8.37 -2.00 13.13
C ALA A 15 9.34 -2.08 14.33
N GLN A 16 9.13 -3.08 15.18
CA GLN A 16 10.06 -3.51 16.22
C GLN A 16 9.99 -5.03 16.31
N VAL A 17 10.61 -5.67 15.34
CA VAL A 17 10.67 -7.13 15.19
C VAL A 17 12.11 -7.54 14.88
N GLU A 18 12.41 -8.83 14.95
CA GLU A 18 13.75 -9.33 14.64
C GLU A 18 14.24 -8.82 13.28
N GLN A 19 15.45 -8.27 13.24
CA GLN A 19 16.11 -7.61 12.10
C GLN A 19 15.53 -6.23 11.70
N PHE A 20 14.35 -5.83 12.20
CA PHE A 20 13.72 -4.53 11.95
C PHE A 20 13.52 -3.78 13.29
N TYR A 21 14.58 -3.14 13.78
CA TYR A 21 14.57 -2.38 15.02
C TYR A 21 14.31 -0.89 14.76
N GLU A 22 13.28 -0.61 13.98
CA GLU A 22 13.02 0.72 13.43
C GLU A 22 12.61 1.74 14.49
N GLN A 23 11.99 1.28 15.61
CA GLN A 23 11.64 2.16 16.73
C GLN A 23 12.85 2.77 17.44
N ASP A 24 14.05 2.21 17.23
CA ASP A 24 15.27 2.76 17.82
C ASP A 24 15.69 4.07 17.15
N TYR A 25 15.19 4.39 15.95
CA TYR A 25 15.61 5.56 15.17
C TYR A 25 14.49 6.27 14.39
N TYR A 26 13.29 5.69 14.28
CA TYR A 26 12.13 6.36 13.69
C TYR A 26 11.10 6.73 14.76
N THR A 27 10.46 7.88 14.56
CA THR A 27 9.30 8.32 15.34
C THR A 27 8.03 8.04 14.56
N PRO A 28 7.03 7.34 15.13
CA PRO A 28 5.76 7.11 14.47
C PRO A 28 5.03 8.43 14.15
N SER A 29 4.22 8.41 13.11
CA SER A 29 3.35 9.54 12.76
C SER A 29 2.36 9.83 13.88
N ASP A 30 2.14 11.10 14.14
CA ASP A 30 1.12 11.64 15.05
C ASP A 30 -0.09 12.25 14.33
N ASP A 31 -0.06 12.28 13.00
CA ASP A 31 -1.08 12.88 12.13
C ASP A 31 -1.84 11.86 11.25
N GLY A 32 -1.51 10.57 11.36
CA GLY A 32 -2.26 9.46 10.75
C GLY A 32 -2.02 9.30 9.24
N PHE A 33 -3.08 8.89 8.53
CA PHE A 33 -3.04 8.57 7.10
C PHE A 33 -3.71 9.65 6.26
N HIS A 34 -3.08 10.03 5.14
CA HIS A 34 -3.51 11.12 4.28
C HIS A 34 -3.67 10.68 2.82
N VAL A 35 -4.66 11.26 2.15
CA VAL A 35 -4.85 11.12 0.71
C VAL A 35 -4.58 12.45 0.03
N PHE A 36 -3.74 12.45 -0.98
CA PHE A 36 -3.29 13.62 -1.71
C PHE A 36 -4.08 13.78 -3.01
N ASN A 37 -4.64 14.96 -3.22
CA ASN A 37 -5.30 15.28 -4.47
C ASN A 37 -4.26 15.65 -5.53
N THR A 38 -4.22 14.91 -6.62
CA THR A 38 -3.33 15.15 -7.76
C THR A 38 -4.13 15.45 -9.03
N GLU A 39 -3.47 15.91 -10.08
CA GLU A 39 -4.11 16.09 -11.41
C GLU A 39 -4.63 14.77 -12.01
N PHE A 40 -4.17 13.61 -11.51
CA PHE A 40 -4.53 12.28 -12.03
C PHE A 40 -5.61 11.58 -11.21
N GLY A 41 -5.82 12.00 -9.97
CA GLY A 41 -6.73 11.37 -9.02
C GLY A 41 -6.24 11.50 -7.58
N LYS A 42 -6.88 10.81 -6.67
CA LYS A 42 -6.58 10.79 -5.25
C LYS A 42 -5.60 9.67 -4.93
N ILE A 43 -4.42 10.02 -4.45
CA ILE A 43 -3.32 9.09 -4.17
C ILE A 43 -3.10 8.98 -2.66
N GLY A 44 -3.19 7.77 -2.13
CA GLY A 44 -2.79 7.42 -0.77
C GLY A 44 -1.36 6.86 -0.74
N ILE A 45 -0.73 6.86 0.42
CA ILE A 45 0.59 6.26 0.63
C ILE A 45 0.58 5.50 1.97
N VAL A 46 0.76 4.19 1.92
CA VAL A 46 0.89 3.32 3.10
C VAL A 46 2.33 2.84 3.18
N VAL A 47 3.05 3.24 4.24
CA VAL A 47 4.50 3.02 4.29
C VAL A 47 4.84 1.68 4.95
N CYS A 48 5.42 0.76 4.17
CA CYS A 48 6.09 -0.47 4.62
C CYS A 48 5.24 -1.30 5.60
N PHE A 49 5.62 -1.33 6.89
CA PHE A 49 4.97 -2.10 7.95
C PHE A 49 3.49 -1.72 8.18
N ASP A 50 3.11 -0.49 7.84
CA ASP A 50 1.71 -0.05 7.88
C ASP A 50 0.76 -0.93 7.05
N ARG A 51 1.25 -1.60 5.99
CA ARG A 51 0.43 -2.47 5.12
C ARG A 51 -0.17 -3.68 5.84
N HIS A 52 0.49 -4.17 6.91
CA HIS A 52 0.01 -5.28 7.72
C HIS A 52 -1.24 -4.97 8.54
N TYR A 53 -1.54 -3.68 8.70
CA TYR A 53 -2.73 -3.21 9.40
C TYR A 53 -3.84 -2.89 8.40
N PRO A 54 -4.91 -3.71 8.33
CA PRO A 54 -6.02 -3.48 7.40
C PRO A 54 -6.65 -2.09 7.53
N GLU A 55 -6.53 -1.50 8.72
CA GLU A 55 -7.01 -0.15 9.03
C GLU A 55 -6.29 0.92 8.19
N SER A 56 -5.03 0.74 7.84
CA SER A 56 -4.23 1.70 7.08
C SER A 56 -4.83 1.92 5.68
N ILE A 57 -4.91 0.86 4.89
CA ILE A 57 -5.51 0.89 3.54
C ILE A 57 -7.00 1.24 3.62
N ARG A 58 -7.71 0.74 4.63
CA ARG A 58 -9.11 1.08 4.85
C ARG A 58 -9.32 2.58 5.09
N THR A 59 -8.48 3.20 5.91
CA THR A 59 -8.57 4.63 6.23
C THR A 59 -8.40 5.48 4.97
N GLU A 60 -7.40 5.22 4.15
CA GLU A 60 -7.20 5.95 2.90
C GLU A 60 -8.31 5.68 1.87
N SER A 61 -8.83 4.46 1.81
CA SER A 61 -9.97 4.14 0.94
C SER A 61 -11.26 4.85 1.38
N LEU A 62 -11.44 5.09 2.68
CA LEU A 62 -12.56 5.88 3.21
C LEU A 62 -12.42 7.38 2.92
N GLN A 63 -11.20 7.84 2.66
CA GLN A 63 -10.89 9.17 2.12
C GLN A 63 -10.98 9.22 0.59
N GLU A 64 -11.46 8.12 -0.03
CA GLU A 64 -11.68 7.96 -1.46
C GLU A 64 -10.41 7.89 -2.31
N ALA A 65 -9.31 7.36 -1.78
CA ALA A 65 -8.12 7.09 -2.59
C ALA A 65 -8.47 6.24 -3.83
N ASP A 66 -7.93 6.63 -4.97
CA ASP A 66 -8.07 5.90 -6.24
C ASP A 66 -6.93 4.89 -6.43
N LEU A 67 -5.75 5.25 -5.90
CA LEU A 67 -4.55 4.44 -5.88
C LEU A 67 -3.86 4.59 -4.53
N ILE A 68 -3.35 3.50 -3.99
CA ILE A 68 -2.46 3.51 -2.82
C ILE A 68 -1.07 3.03 -3.26
N LEU A 69 -0.06 3.82 -2.93
CA LEU A 69 1.35 3.49 -3.15
C LEU A 69 1.92 2.89 -1.88
N ILE A 70 2.63 1.76 -1.99
CA ILE A 70 3.26 1.10 -0.84
C ILE A 70 4.77 0.96 -1.10
N PRO A 71 5.59 1.92 -0.67
CA PRO A 71 7.02 1.70 -0.58
C PRO A 71 7.29 0.75 0.58
N THR A 72 7.98 -0.36 0.34
CA THR A 72 8.21 -1.39 1.37
C THR A 72 9.57 -2.04 1.26
N VAL A 73 9.99 -2.62 2.37
CA VAL A 73 11.20 -3.44 2.50
C VAL A 73 10.79 -4.75 3.14
N ASN A 74 10.60 -5.78 2.32
CA ASN A 74 10.14 -7.10 2.76
C ASN A 74 11.18 -8.17 2.44
N THR A 75 11.44 -9.06 3.38
CA THR A 75 12.41 -10.15 3.21
C THR A 75 11.73 -11.44 2.74
N LYS A 76 12.53 -12.38 2.25
CA LYS A 76 12.09 -13.74 1.88
C LYS A 76 11.65 -14.58 3.09
N ALA A 77 11.80 -14.08 4.33
CA ALA A 77 11.25 -14.71 5.52
C ALA A 77 9.72 -14.64 5.56
N GLU A 78 9.10 -13.61 4.95
CA GLU A 78 7.66 -13.58 4.73
C GLU A 78 7.31 -14.43 3.50
N PRO A 79 6.34 -15.38 3.62
CA PRO A 79 5.95 -16.20 2.48
C PRO A 79 5.42 -15.35 1.32
N SER A 80 6.00 -15.51 0.13
CA SER A 80 5.64 -14.75 -1.10
C SER A 80 4.14 -14.78 -1.39
N GLU A 81 3.49 -15.92 -1.18
CA GLU A 81 2.04 -16.07 -1.39
C GLU A 81 1.23 -15.19 -0.43
N MET A 82 1.64 -15.09 0.85
CA MET A 82 0.96 -14.22 1.82
C MET A 82 1.16 -12.75 1.49
N PHE A 83 2.36 -12.38 1.06
CA PHE A 83 2.69 -11.04 0.58
C PHE A 83 1.80 -10.61 -0.61
N GLU A 84 1.61 -11.50 -1.60
CA GLU A 84 0.71 -11.27 -2.72
C GLU A 84 -0.76 -11.17 -2.26
N TRP A 85 -1.22 -12.11 -1.44
CA TRP A 85 -2.61 -12.14 -0.99
C TRP A 85 -2.99 -10.92 -0.16
N GLU A 86 -2.10 -10.47 0.71
CA GLU A 86 -2.34 -9.27 1.52
C GLU A 86 -2.67 -8.07 0.63
N VAL A 87 -1.87 -7.80 -0.39
CA VAL A 87 -2.09 -6.69 -1.32
C VAL A 87 -3.39 -6.88 -2.13
N ARG A 88 -3.60 -8.06 -2.68
CA ARG A 88 -4.78 -8.37 -3.51
C ARG A 88 -6.09 -8.31 -2.73
N VAL A 89 -6.11 -8.89 -1.54
CA VAL A 89 -7.30 -8.89 -0.66
C VAL A 89 -7.63 -7.48 -0.22
N GLN A 90 -6.62 -6.69 0.17
CA GLN A 90 -6.82 -5.29 0.57
C GLN A 90 -7.35 -4.43 -0.60
N ALA A 91 -6.80 -4.60 -1.80
CA ALA A 91 -7.30 -3.91 -3.00
C ALA A 91 -8.77 -4.25 -3.27
N PHE A 92 -9.12 -5.53 -3.23
CA PHE A 92 -10.49 -6.01 -3.44
C PHE A 92 -11.46 -5.48 -2.38
N GLN A 93 -11.14 -5.65 -1.09
CA GLN A 93 -12.03 -5.29 0.02
C GLN A 93 -12.26 -3.78 0.13
N ASN A 94 -11.28 -2.99 -0.32
CA ASN A 94 -11.31 -1.54 -0.28
C ASN A 94 -11.72 -0.90 -1.60
N SER A 95 -11.83 -1.68 -2.68
CA SER A 95 -12.14 -1.20 -4.04
C SER A 95 -11.19 -0.07 -4.48
N VAL A 96 -9.89 -0.28 -4.29
CA VAL A 96 -8.82 0.67 -4.58
C VAL A 96 -7.69 -0.05 -5.32
N ALA A 97 -7.06 0.62 -6.29
CA ALA A 97 -5.84 0.10 -6.90
C ALA A 97 -4.66 0.23 -5.91
N ILE A 98 -3.72 -0.71 -5.95
CA ILE A 98 -2.50 -0.67 -5.12
C ILE A 98 -1.28 -0.90 -6.03
N ALA A 99 -0.25 -0.08 -5.85
CA ALA A 99 1.06 -0.30 -6.44
C ALA A 99 2.11 -0.35 -5.33
N MET A 100 2.77 -1.50 -5.20
CA MET A 100 3.76 -1.75 -4.16
C MET A 100 5.14 -1.92 -4.78
N CYS A 101 6.11 -1.17 -4.25
CA CYS A 101 7.50 -1.22 -4.63
C CYS A 101 8.31 -1.81 -3.47
N ASN A 102 8.95 -2.96 -3.70
CA ASN A 102 9.75 -3.67 -2.71
C ASN A 102 11.23 -3.68 -3.07
N ARG A 103 12.07 -3.76 -2.06
CA ARG A 103 13.52 -3.86 -2.17
C ARG A 103 13.96 -5.24 -2.69
N VAL A 104 15.09 -5.28 -3.38
CA VAL A 104 15.80 -6.52 -3.80
C VAL A 104 17.20 -6.56 -3.22
N GLY A 105 17.83 -7.74 -3.25
CA GLY A 105 19.22 -7.96 -2.86
C GLY A 105 19.40 -8.33 -1.39
N VAL A 106 20.65 -8.40 -0.95
CA VAL A 106 21.03 -8.85 0.40
C VAL A 106 21.73 -7.75 1.15
N GLU A 107 21.40 -7.58 2.42
CA GLU A 107 22.08 -6.68 3.35
C GLU A 107 22.27 -7.38 4.71
N GLY A 108 23.53 -7.66 5.04
CA GLY A 108 23.84 -8.48 6.22
C GLY A 108 23.23 -9.88 6.09
N GLU A 109 22.33 -10.21 7.00
CA GLU A 109 21.57 -11.48 7.01
C GLU A 109 20.19 -11.37 6.32
N MET A 110 19.77 -10.17 5.93
CA MET A 110 18.48 -9.92 5.29
C MET A 110 18.57 -10.16 3.78
N ASP A 111 17.74 -11.06 3.25
CA ASP A 111 17.54 -11.31 1.82
C ASP A 111 16.15 -10.76 1.44
N PHE A 112 16.14 -9.67 0.64
CA PHE A 112 14.93 -8.95 0.28
C PHE A 112 14.23 -9.60 -0.91
N ALA A 113 12.91 -9.76 -0.78
CA ALA A 113 12.12 -10.58 -1.68
C ALA A 113 11.90 -9.99 -3.07
N GLY A 114 12.01 -8.67 -3.25
CA GLY A 114 11.58 -8.04 -4.50
C GLY A 114 10.09 -8.20 -4.72
N GLU A 115 9.68 -8.77 -5.85
CA GLU A 115 8.28 -9.08 -6.17
C GLU A 115 7.34 -7.86 -6.11
N SER A 116 7.86 -6.67 -6.44
CA SER A 116 7.04 -5.46 -6.58
C SER A 116 5.83 -5.73 -7.46
N MET A 117 4.67 -5.19 -7.13
CA MET A 117 3.46 -5.49 -7.90
C MET A 117 2.49 -4.33 -7.97
N ALA A 118 1.66 -4.34 -9.00
CA ALA A 118 0.49 -3.48 -9.12
C ALA A 118 -0.77 -4.32 -9.29
N VAL A 119 -1.82 -3.96 -8.56
CA VAL A 119 -3.13 -4.62 -8.63
C VAL A 119 -4.22 -3.58 -8.84
N ASP A 120 -5.28 -3.97 -9.50
CA ASP A 120 -6.45 -3.12 -9.68
C ASP A 120 -7.44 -3.21 -8.50
N ALA A 121 -8.49 -2.42 -8.54
CA ALA A 121 -9.53 -2.37 -7.52
C ALA A 121 -10.37 -3.67 -7.37
N ASN A 122 -10.17 -4.67 -8.23
CA ASN A 122 -10.73 -6.01 -8.09
C ASN A 122 -9.73 -7.02 -7.49
N GLY A 123 -8.49 -6.59 -7.20
CA GLY A 123 -7.42 -7.46 -6.74
C GLY A 123 -6.78 -8.28 -7.88
N GLU A 124 -7.00 -7.89 -9.14
CA GLU A 124 -6.35 -8.50 -10.29
C GLU A 124 -4.93 -7.96 -10.45
N ILE A 125 -3.94 -8.84 -10.63
CA ILE A 125 -2.55 -8.43 -10.85
C ILE A 125 -2.44 -7.79 -12.25
N LEU A 126 -1.99 -6.54 -12.29
CA LEU A 126 -1.72 -5.81 -13.52
C LEU A 126 -0.26 -5.98 -13.96
N ALA A 127 0.66 -6.03 -13.00
CA ALA A 127 2.07 -6.25 -13.22
C ALA A 127 2.72 -6.84 -11.96
N ARG A 128 3.76 -7.64 -12.13
CA ARG A 128 4.60 -8.17 -11.07
C ARG A 128 6.05 -8.21 -11.53
N ALA A 129 6.95 -7.75 -10.68
CA ALA A 129 8.39 -7.92 -10.82
C ALA A 129 8.83 -9.29 -10.27
N ASP A 130 10.02 -9.71 -10.59
CA ASP A 130 10.70 -10.82 -9.92
C ASP A 130 11.59 -10.32 -8.75
N ASP A 131 12.52 -11.12 -8.28
CA ASP A 131 13.46 -10.82 -7.19
C ASP A 131 14.76 -10.14 -7.65
N THR A 132 14.79 -9.63 -8.89
CA THR A 132 15.95 -8.92 -9.45
C THR A 132 15.71 -7.41 -9.55
N GLU A 133 16.80 -6.63 -9.66
CA GLU A 133 16.73 -5.19 -9.89
C GLU A 133 16.17 -4.91 -11.29
N GLN A 134 15.00 -4.29 -11.36
CA GLN A 134 14.32 -4.01 -12.61
C GLN A 134 13.37 -2.81 -12.52
N ILE A 135 12.96 -2.29 -13.67
CA ILE A 135 11.89 -1.30 -13.79
C ILE A 135 10.71 -1.96 -14.52
N VAL A 136 9.55 -1.93 -13.87
CA VAL A 136 8.30 -2.42 -14.46
C VAL A 136 7.38 -1.23 -14.75
N TYR A 137 6.86 -1.15 -15.98
CA TYR A 137 5.89 -0.14 -16.39
C TYR A 137 4.50 -0.74 -16.45
N VAL A 138 3.52 -0.02 -15.89
CA VAL A 138 2.11 -0.44 -15.89
C VAL A 138 1.19 0.76 -15.95
N ASP A 139 0.14 0.67 -16.78
CA ASP A 139 -0.92 1.66 -16.82
C ASP A 139 -2.05 1.27 -15.87
N ILE A 140 -2.37 2.14 -14.91
CA ILE A 140 -3.44 1.94 -13.93
C ILE A 140 -4.57 2.93 -14.21
N ASN A 141 -5.76 2.40 -14.52
CA ASN A 141 -6.95 3.24 -14.69
C ASN A 141 -7.53 3.62 -13.32
N LEU A 142 -7.23 4.83 -12.86
CA LEU A 142 -7.65 5.33 -11.54
C LEU A 142 -9.17 5.48 -11.41
N GLU A 143 -9.89 5.82 -12.50
CA GLU A 143 -11.36 5.88 -12.48
C GLU A 143 -12.01 4.54 -12.17
N LYS A 144 -11.30 3.42 -12.41
CA LYS A 144 -11.81 2.06 -12.13
C LYS A 144 -12.12 1.89 -10.65
N SER A 145 -11.33 2.47 -9.75
CA SER A 145 -11.54 2.40 -8.30
C SER A 145 -12.89 3.01 -7.89
N GLY A 146 -13.24 4.19 -8.39
CA GLY A 146 -14.55 4.81 -8.17
C GLY A 146 -15.70 3.96 -8.69
N LYS A 147 -15.60 3.48 -9.95
CA LYS A 147 -16.64 2.63 -10.58
C LYS A 147 -16.84 1.30 -9.84
N VAL A 148 -15.77 0.72 -9.30
CA VAL A 148 -15.86 -0.51 -8.49
C VAL A 148 -16.49 -0.22 -7.14
N ARG A 149 -16.16 0.90 -6.46
CA ARG A 149 -16.80 1.32 -5.21
C ARG A 149 -18.32 1.52 -5.34
N GLU A 150 -18.78 2.02 -6.49
CA GLU A 150 -20.22 2.14 -6.76
C GLU A 150 -20.91 0.78 -6.86
N LYS A 151 -20.30 -0.17 -7.59
CA LYS A 151 -20.86 -1.52 -7.79
C LYS A 151 -20.72 -2.42 -6.56
N ARG A 152 -19.65 -2.24 -5.79
CA ARG A 152 -19.31 -3.01 -4.59
C ARG A 152 -19.12 -2.06 -3.40
N PRO A 153 -20.23 -1.56 -2.80
CA PRO A 153 -20.19 -0.48 -1.82
C PRO A 153 -19.83 -0.95 -0.41
N TYR A 154 -18.85 -1.86 -0.25
CA TYR A 154 -18.46 -2.43 1.03
C TYR A 154 -18.07 -1.38 2.07
N THR A 155 -17.35 -0.33 1.65
CA THR A 155 -16.93 0.75 2.54
C THR A 155 -18.10 1.59 3.03
N ARG A 156 -19.14 1.82 2.20
CA ARG A 156 -20.33 2.61 2.55
C ARG A 156 -21.35 1.85 3.42
N LEU A 157 -21.40 0.52 3.29
CA LEU A 157 -22.33 -0.33 4.04
C LEU A 157 -21.83 -0.70 5.44
N ARG A 158 -20.69 -0.15 5.87
CA ARG A 158 -20.12 -0.41 7.19
C ARG A 158 -21.04 0.15 8.29
N ARG A 159 -21.23 -0.65 9.31
CA ARG A 159 -21.97 -0.26 10.53
C ARG A 159 -20.95 0.20 11.58
N LYS A 160 -20.57 1.47 11.51
CA LYS A 160 -19.48 2.06 12.30
C LYS A 160 -19.69 1.92 13.81
N GLU A 161 -20.95 1.88 14.24
CA GLU A 161 -21.35 1.74 15.63
C GLU A 161 -20.95 0.42 16.29
N PHE A 162 -20.46 -0.55 15.50
CA PHE A 162 -20.00 -1.86 15.99
C PHE A 162 -18.49 -2.05 15.91
N TYR A 163 -17.73 -1.05 15.49
CA TYR A 163 -16.28 -1.12 15.45
C TYR A 163 -15.67 -0.33 16.62
N VAL A 164 -14.55 -0.82 17.16
CA VAL A 164 -13.76 -0.13 18.19
C VAL A 164 -12.95 0.99 17.61
#